data_e382eae597a1c1c36bb4c1baf9e46ec9
#
_entry.id   e382eae597a1c1c36bb4c1baf9e46ec9
#
_cell.length_a   1.000
_cell.length_b   1.000
_cell.length_c   1.000
_cell.angle_alpha   90.00
_cell.angle_beta   90.00
_cell.angle_gamma   90.00
#
_symmetry.space_group_name_H-M   'P 1'
#
loop_
_entity.id
_entity.type
_entity.pdbx_description
1 polymer ?
#
loop_
_entity_poly.entity_id
_entity_poly.type
_entity_poly.pdbx_seq_one_letter_code
_entity_poly.pdbx_strand_id
1 'polypeptide(L)'
;GEEKNLLSAGMPINRSLSIIEQNKEYKNPETSVLGNEDMISQRYINTQIHNNAFLIRKRTGEEILINKNRFFVGKDEECVDYKIEYNANISRRHVVIRKISGNFYIQDMDTTNGTYVNGVRLREQEEQMLQTGDIILMADEEFEFSK
;
A
#
# COMPACT_ATOMS: atom_id res chain seq x y z
N GLY A 1 27.92 -20.76 -4.53
CA GLY A 1 27.79 -21.29 -4.62
C GLY A 1 27.81 -21.29 -4.66
N GLU A 2 27.25 -21.20 -4.50
CA GLU A 2 27.12 -21.58 -4.56
C GLU A 2 26.72 -21.38 -4.67
N GLU A 3 26.32 -20.98 -4.55
CA GLU A 3 26.01 -21.22 -4.59
C GLU A 3 25.65 -20.93 -4.74
N LYS A 4 25.77 -20.78 -4.71
CA LYS A 4 25.57 -20.91 -4.75
C LYS A 4 25.10 -20.59 -5.06
N ASN A 5 25.25 -20.32 -4.92
CA ASN A 5 24.93 -20.37 -5.04
C ASN A 5 24.50 -19.84 -5.25
N LEU A 6 24.31 -19.40 -5.25
CA LEU A 6 24.00 -19.32 -5.23
C LEU A 6 23.71 -18.78 -5.54
N LEU A 7 23.73 -18.45 -5.55
CA LEU A 7 23.52 -18.33 -5.65
C LEU A 7 23.33 -17.93 -6.08
N SER A 8 23.39 -17.67 -6.19
CA SER A 8 23.22 -17.62 -6.40
C SER A 8 23.01 -17.15 -6.65
N ALA A 9 22.95 -16.81 -6.87
CA ALA A 9 22.63 -16.58 -6.99
C ALA A 9 22.32 -16.03 -7.09
N GLY A 10 22.26 -15.78 -7.26
CA GLY A 10 21.74 -15.52 -7.31
C GLY A 10 21.38 -14.84 -7.33
N MET A 11 21.13 -14.75 -7.55
CA MET A 11 20.60 -14.40 -7.49
C MET A 11 19.94 -13.87 -7.62
N PRO A 12 19.79 -13.91 -7.85
CA PRO A 12 19.09 -13.56 -7.78
C PRO A 12 18.63 -13.18 -7.63
N ILE A 13 18.29 -13.16 -7.68
CA ILE A 13 17.76 -13.12 -7.37
C ILE A 13 17.09 -12.92 -7.42
N ASN A 14 16.89 -13.15 -7.49
CA ASN A 14 16.19 -13.20 -7.36
C ASN A 14 15.71 -13.03 -7.09
N ARG A 15 15.75 -13.09 -7.14
CA ARG A 15 15.37 -13.28 -6.55
C ARG A 15 14.72 -12.70 -6.30
N SER A 16 14.64 -12.76 -6.36
CA SER A 16 14.11 -12.42 -5.85
C SER A 16 13.97 -12.33 -5.24
N LEU A 17 14.05 -12.37 -4.76
CA LEU A 17 13.99 -12.53 -4.10
C LEU A 17 13.98 -12.50 -3.77
N SER A 18 14.04 -12.73 -3.87
CA SER A 18 14.15 -12.89 -3.46
C SER A 18 14.74 -12.62 -2.96
N ILE A 19 14.72 -12.62 -2.91
CA ILE A 19 15.26 -12.43 -2.46
C ILE A 19 15.78 -12.51 -1.90
N ILE A 20 15.70 -12.71 -1.86
CA ILE A 20 16.26 -12.92 -1.34
C ILE A 20 16.74 -13.55 -0.97
N GLU A 21 16.66 -13.72 -0.76
CA GLU A 21 17.11 -14.54 -0.49
C GLU A 21 17.63 -14.73 -0.36
N GLN A 22 17.75 -14.77 -0.22
CA GLN A 22 18.37 -15.25 -0.12
C GLN A 22 19.04 -15.00 0.31
N ASN A 23 19.13 -14.83 0.74
CA ASN A 23 19.88 -15.07 1.04
C ASN A 23 20.52 -15.18 1.65
N LYS A 24 20.58 -15.24 1.94
CA LYS A 24 21.18 -15.75 2.44
C LYS A 24 21.75 -15.75 2.87
N GLU A 25 21.86 -15.69 3.02
CA GLU A 25 22.44 -15.90 3.36
C GLU A 25 22.95 -15.55 3.68
N TYR A 26 23.33 -15.54 4.04
CA TYR A 26 23.97 -15.51 4.26
C TYR A 26 24.57 -15.09 4.76
N LYS A 27 24.80 -15.08 4.79
CA LYS A 27 25.46 -14.84 5.30
C LYS A 27 25.91 -14.26 5.77
N ASN A 28 26.21 -14.17 5.99
CA ASN A 28 26.65 -13.75 6.36
C ASN A 28 27.14 -13.24 6.88
N PRO A 29 27.35 -13.34 7.00
CA PRO A 29 27.68 -12.85 7.36
C PRO A 29 28.48 -12.55 7.83
N GLU A 30 28.53 -12.52 7.97
CA GLU A 30 28.94 -12.25 8.15
C GLU A 30 29.30 -11.63 8.26
N THR A 31 29.51 -11.67 8.41
CA THR A 31 29.68 -11.10 8.43
C THR A 31 30.06 -10.41 8.38
N SER A 32 30.20 -10.20 8.11
CA SER A 32 30.33 -9.52 8.13
C SER A 32 30.57 -9.04 7.80
N VAL A 33 30.99 -9.21 7.26
CA VAL A 33 30.71 -8.43 7.00
C VAL A 33 29.90 -8.21 6.89
N LEU A 34 30.11 -8.38 6.70
CA LEU A 34 29.15 -8.14 6.79
C LEU A 34 28.50 -7.09 6.49
N GLY A 35 28.56 -6.62 6.34
CA GLY A 35 27.93 -5.49 6.67
C GLY A 35 27.41 -4.69 5.52
N ASN A 36 28.11 -4.56 4.45
CA ASN A 36 27.69 -3.73 3.30
C ASN A 36 26.44 -4.28 2.63
N GLU A 37 26.34 -5.58 2.51
CA GLU A 37 25.16 -6.17 1.90
C GLU A 37 23.92 -5.92 2.75
N ASP A 38 24.08 -6.01 4.06
CA ASP A 38 22.96 -5.75 4.95
C ASP A 38 22.48 -4.32 4.83
N MET A 39 23.40 -3.38 4.72
CA MET A 39 23.02 -1.97 4.58
C MET A 39 22.30 -1.70 3.27
N ILE A 40 22.73 -2.34 2.19
CA ILE A 40 22.07 -2.18 0.89
C ILE A 40 20.67 -2.76 0.94
N SER A 41 20.51 -3.93 1.55
CA SER A 41 19.20 -4.56 1.69
C SER A 41 18.26 -3.70 2.51
N GLN A 42 18.74 -3.13 3.60
CA GLN A 42 17.92 -2.27 4.43
C GLN A 42 17.49 -1.02 3.68
N ARG A 43 18.37 -0.42 2.90
CA ARG A 43 18.01 0.74 2.10
C ARG A 43 16.91 0.40 1.10
N TYR A 44 17.04 -0.74 0.44
CA TYR A 44 16.04 -1.17 -0.54
C TYR A 44 14.68 -1.35 0.13
N ILE A 45 14.64 -2.01 1.28
CA ILE A 45 13.40 -2.23 2.02
C ILE A 45 12.80 -0.90 2.44
N ASN A 46 13.61 0.02 2.97
CA ASN A 46 13.12 1.31 3.40
C ASN A 46 12.55 2.12 2.22
N THR A 47 13.21 2.04 1.06
CA THR A 47 12.72 2.73 -0.13
C THR A 47 11.37 2.18 -0.55
N GLN A 48 11.20 0.85 -0.51
CA GLN A 48 9.92 0.23 -0.84
C GLN A 48 8.82 0.68 0.12
N ILE A 49 9.13 0.74 1.41
CA ILE A 49 8.16 1.18 2.42
C ILE A 49 7.77 2.63 2.17
N HIS A 50 8.76 3.50 1.87
CA HIS A 50 8.47 4.91 1.63
C HIS A 50 7.65 5.15 0.38
N ASN A 51 7.68 4.23 -0.59
CA ASN A 51 6.91 4.36 -1.81
C ASN A 51 5.50 3.81 -1.68
N ASN A 52 5.16 3.24 -0.53
CA ASN A 52 3.85 2.68 -0.29
C ASN A 52 2.98 3.65 0.48
N ALA A 53 1.68 3.52 0.26
CA ALA A 53 0.70 4.31 0.97
C ALA A 53 -0.26 3.39 1.70
N PHE A 54 -0.86 3.91 2.75
CA PHE A 54 -1.76 3.16 3.63
C PHE A 54 -3.01 3.96 3.92
N LEU A 55 -4.12 3.25 4.10
CA LEU A 55 -5.29 3.80 4.74
C LEU A 55 -5.38 3.20 6.13
N ILE A 56 -5.66 4.05 7.11
CA ILE A 56 -5.85 3.58 8.48
C ILE A 56 -7.33 3.73 8.80
N ARG A 57 -8.01 2.61 9.00
CA ARG A 57 -9.43 2.61 9.34
C ARG A 57 -9.58 3.01 10.79
N LYS A 58 -10.21 4.15 11.05
CA LYS A 58 -10.20 4.71 12.39
C LYS A 58 -10.97 3.87 13.40
N ARG A 59 -12.06 3.25 12.95
CA ARG A 59 -12.88 2.45 13.86
C ARG A 59 -12.15 1.23 14.38
N THR A 60 -11.31 0.61 13.56
CA THR A 60 -10.65 -0.65 13.90
C THR A 60 -9.16 -0.51 14.13
N GLY A 61 -8.56 0.59 13.66
CA GLY A 61 -7.11 0.76 13.66
C GLY A 61 -6.39 -0.03 12.60
N GLU A 62 -7.13 -0.69 11.72
CA GLU A 62 -6.53 -1.52 10.68
C GLU A 62 -5.77 -0.67 9.68
N GLU A 63 -4.56 -1.11 9.32
CA GLU A 63 -3.73 -0.45 8.32
C GLU A 63 -3.86 -1.22 7.02
N ILE A 64 -4.32 -0.52 5.99
CA ILE A 64 -4.64 -1.14 4.70
C ILE A 64 -3.63 -0.65 3.68
N LEU A 65 -2.78 -1.55 3.19
CA LEU A 65 -1.76 -1.22 2.20
C LEU A 65 -2.41 -0.98 0.85
N ILE A 66 -2.12 0.18 0.25
CA ILE A 66 -2.57 0.47 -1.10
C ILE A 66 -1.50 -0.08 -2.04
N ASN A 67 -1.72 -1.29 -2.54
CA ASN A 67 -0.70 -2.06 -3.24
C ASN A 67 -0.93 -2.16 -4.74
N LYS A 68 -1.78 -1.28 -5.29
CA LYS A 68 -2.05 -1.27 -6.72
C LYS A 68 -2.16 0.17 -7.19
N ASN A 69 -1.97 0.38 -8.50
CA ASN A 69 -2.11 1.70 -9.09
C ASN A 69 -3.56 2.16 -9.16
N ARG A 70 -4.50 1.23 -9.11
CA ARG A 70 -5.93 1.49 -8.99
C ARG A 70 -6.44 0.60 -7.87
N PHE A 71 -6.76 1.20 -6.76
CA PHE A 71 -7.14 0.48 -5.55
C PHE A 71 -8.58 0.84 -5.19
N PHE A 72 -9.47 -0.14 -5.24
CA PHE A 72 -10.89 0.07 -4.98
C PHE A 72 -11.23 -0.28 -3.55
N VAL A 73 -12.07 0.54 -2.93
CA VAL A 73 -12.56 0.32 -1.57
C VAL A 73 -14.07 0.36 -1.59
N GLY A 74 -14.71 -0.58 -0.93
CA GLY A 74 -16.16 -0.65 -0.86
C GLY A 74 -16.61 -1.87 -0.09
N LYS A 75 -17.89 -2.23 -0.24
CA LYS A 75 -18.41 -3.36 0.52
C LYS A 75 -18.57 -4.64 -0.29
N ASP A 76 -18.42 -4.58 -1.62
CA ASP A 76 -18.59 -5.77 -2.47
C ASP A 76 -17.24 -6.43 -2.69
N GLU A 77 -17.04 -7.53 -2.00
CA GLU A 77 -15.79 -8.28 -2.00
C GLU A 77 -15.31 -8.60 -3.43
N GLU A 78 -16.24 -8.80 -4.37
CA GLU A 78 -15.88 -9.17 -5.72
C GLU A 78 -15.48 -7.99 -6.59
N CYS A 79 -15.72 -6.76 -6.12
CA CYS A 79 -15.47 -5.56 -6.90
C CYS A 79 -14.38 -4.68 -6.33
N VAL A 80 -13.82 -5.01 -5.16
CA VAL A 80 -12.91 -4.12 -4.46
C VAL A 80 -11.65 -4.84 -4.04
N ASP A 81 -10.63 -4.04 -3.73
CA ASP A 81 -9.37 -4.55 -3.21
C ASP A 81 -9.37 -4.57 -1.69
N TYR A 82 -10.14 -3.69 -1.06
CA TYR A 82 -10.39 -3.73 0.38
C TYR A 82 -11.88 -3.67 0.64
N LYS A 83 -12.38 -4.66 1.39
CA LYS A 83 -13.80 -4.75 1.71
C LYS A 83 -14.05 -4.12 3.07
N ILE A 84 -14.97 -3.16 3.11
CA ILE A 84 -15.44 -2.58 4.37
C ILE A 84 -16.62 -3.42 4.85
N GLU A 85 -16.44 -4.09 5.98
CA GLU A 85 -17.47 -4.96 6.54
C GLU A 85 -18.30 -4.23 7.57
N TYR A 86 -19.53 -4.68 7.74
CA TYR A 86 -20.43 -4.21 8.79
C TYR A 86 -20.77 -2.75 8.69
N ASN A 87 -20.90 -2.25 7.45
CA ASN A 87 -21.36 -0.88 7.23
C ASN A 87 -22.22 -0.83 5.97
N ALA A 88 -23.54 -0.82 6.17
CA ALA A 88 -24.49 -0.86 5.06
C ALA A 88 -24.51 0.45 4.27
N ASN A 89 -23.95 1.54 4.83
CA ASN A 89 -23.97 2.83 4.17
C ASN A 89 -22.90 2.97 3.10
N ILE A 90 -21.99 2.01 3.04
CA ILE A 90 -20.91 1.99 2.05
C ILE A 90 -21.47 1.41 0.74
N SER A 91 -21.10 2.02 -0.37
CA SER A 91 -21.47 1.50 -1.68
C SER A 91 -20.62 0.29 -2.03
N ARG A 92 -21.10 -0.55 -2.95
CA ARG A 92 -20.37 -1.74 -3.35
C ARG A 92 -18.95 -1.38 -3.76
N ARG A 93 -18.81 -0.35 -4.59
CA ARG A 93 -17.53 0.25 -4.95
C ARG A 93 -17.65 1.70 -4.53
N HIS A 94 -17.00 2.09 -3.44
CA HIS A 94 -17.21 3.42 -2.87
C HIS A 94 -16.23 4.43 -3.41
N VAL A 95 -14.93 4.10 -3.39
CA VAL A 95 -13.91 4.99 -3.93
C VAL A 95 -12.90 4.19 -4.71
N VAL A 96 -12.16 4.90 -5.57
CA VAL A 96 -10.94 4.37 -6.16
C VAL A 96 -9.81 5.31 -5.78
N ILE A 97 -8.67 4.73 -5.39
CA ILE A 97 -7.45 5.49 -5.14
C ILE A 97 -6.49 5.13 -6.24
N ARG A 98 -6.00 6.14 -6.96
CA ARG A 98 -5.11 5.95 -8.11
C ARG A 98 -3.74 6.52 -7.78
N LYS A 99 -2.70 5.76 -8.14
CA LYS A 99 -1.33 6.22 -8.00
C LYS A 99 -0.83 6.66 -9.37
N ILE A 100 -0.46 7.93 -9.49
CA ILE A 100 -0.01 8.51 -10.75
C ILE A 100 1.27 9.29 -10.45
N SER A 101 2.38 8.85 -11.04
CA SER A 101 3.68 9.52 -10.88
C SER A 101 4.05 9.73 -9.41
N GLY A 102 3.78 8.72 -8.59
CA GLY A 102 4.13 8.77 -7.18
C GLY A 102 3.15 9.49 -6.29
N ASN A 103 2.13 10.13 -6.86
CA ASN A 103 1.07 10.80 -6.10
C ASN A 103 -0.18 9.96 -6.09
N PHE A 104 -0.98 10.15 -5.04
CA PHE A 104 -2.20 9.37 -4.86
C PHE A 104 -3.40 10.30 -4.95
N TYR A 105 -4.43 9.84 -5.67
CA TYR A 105 -5.65 10.60 -5.91
C TYR A 105 -6.84 9.74 -5.57
N ILE A 106 -7.86 10.35 -4.94
CA ILE A 106 -9.09 9.63 -4.58
C ILE A 106 -10.25 10.19 -5.37
N GLN A 107 -11.13 9.27 -5.80
CA GLN A 107 -12.32 9.62 -6.55
C GLN A 107 -13.51 8.85 -5.99
N ASP A 108 -14.64 9.54 -5.80
CA ASP A 108 -15.89 8.92 -5.39
C ASP A 108 -16.48 8.17 -6.59
N MET A 109 -16.93 6.94 -6.36
CA MET A 109 -17.45 6.08 -7.41
C MET A 109 -18.95 6.23 -7.56
N ASP A 110 -19.42 7.48 -7.55
CA ASP A 110 -20.83 7.81 -7.79
C ASP A 110 -21.72 7.23 -6.69
N THR A 111 -21.30 7.43 -5.45
CA THR A 111 -22.00 6.83 -4.31
C THR A 111 -23.16 7.68 -3.85
N THR A 112 -24.11 7.01 -3.17
CA THR A 112 -25.28 7.70 -2.62
C THR A 112 -24.89 8.60 -1.44
N ASN A 113 -24.03 8.10 -0.55
CA ASN A 113 -23.73 8.80 0.71
C ASN A 113 -22.50 9.68 0.63
N GLY A 114 -21.72 9.56 -0.45
CA GLY A 114 -20.62 10.49 -0.71
C GLY A 114 -19.32 10.13 -0.05
N THR A 115 -18.29 10.85 -0.48
CA THR A 115 -16.93 10.74 0.04
C THR A 115 -16.45 12.14 0.36
N TYR A 116 -15.83 12.30 1.52
CA TYR A 116 -15.35 13.59 1.99
C TYR A 116 -13.86 13.49 2.27
N VAL A 117 -13.11 14.54 1.91
CA VAL A 117 -11.70 14.64 2.26
C VAL A 117 -11.55 15.90 3.11
N ASN A 118 -11.10 15.71 4.34
CA ASN A 118 -10.96 16.79 5.32
C ASN A 118 -12.23 17.63 5.44
N GLY A 119 -13.38 16.94 5.44
CA GLY A 119 -14.67 17.56 5.64
C GLY A 119 -15.31 18.14 4.39
N VAL A 120 -14.65 18.05 3.24
CA VAL A 120 -15.18 18.61 2.00
C VAL A 120 -15.60 17.47 1.09
N ARG A 121 -16.86 17.49 0.67
CA ARG A 121 -17.41 16.43 -0.19
C ARG A 121 -16.80 16.50 -1.57
N LEU A 122 -16.37 15.36 -2.08
CA LEU A 122 -15.87 15.26 -3.46
C LEU A 122 -17.02 15.46 -4.42
N ARG A 123 -16.77 16.22 -5.49
CA ARG A 123 -17.73 16.39 -6.54
C ARG A 123 -17.70 15.20 -7.48
N GLU A 124 -18.69 15.13 -8.32
CA GLU A 124 -18.81 14.07 -9.31
C GLU A 124 -17.55 14.04 -10.17
N GLN A 125 -16.92 12.86 -10.25
CA GLN A 125 -15.72 12.61 -11.06
C GLN A 125 -14.50 13.44 -10.67
N GLU A 126 -14.55 14.13 -9.55
CA GLU A 126 -13.40 14.88 -9.04
C GLU A 126 -12.35 13.92 -8.52
N GLU A 127 -11.08 14.15 -8.90
CA GLU A 127 -9.94 13.43 -8.34
C GLU A 127 -9.19 14.37 -7.41
N GLN A 128 -9.15 14.02 -6.14
CA GLN A 128 -8.51 14.83 -5.12
C GLN A 128 -7.18 14.21 -4.74
N MET A 129 -6.09 14.98 -4.84
CA MET A 129 -4.78 14.50 -4.44
C MET A 129 -4.74 14.33 -2.91
N LEU A 130 -4.17 13.22 -2.46
CA LEU A 130 -4.10 12.89 -1.05
C LEU A 130 -2.71 13.16 -0.51
N GLN A 131 -2.65 13.66 0.72
CA GLN A 131 -1.43 13.91 1.45
C GLN A 131 -1.51 13.23 2.80
N THR A 132 -0.34 12.88 3.35
CA THR A 132 -0.28 12.24 4.65
C THR A 132 -1.02 13.08 5.69
N GLY A 133 -1.89 12.41 6.43
CA GLY A 133 -2.71 13.06 7.44
C GLY A 133 -4.10 13.42 6.96
N ASP A 134 -4.39 13.30 5.67
CA ASP A 134 -5.74 13.59 5.18
C ASP A 134 -6.74 12.61 5.76
N ILE A 135 -7.89 13.15 6.16
CA ILE A 135 -8.98 12.35 6.72
C ILE A 135 -10.02 12.15 5.62
N ILE A 136 -10.29 10.88 5.34
CA ILE A 136 -11.23 10.47 4.31
C ILE A 136 -12.46 9.88 4.99
N LEU A 137 -13.63 10.42 4.65
CA LEU A 137 -14.88 9.90 5.17
C LEU A 137 -15.65 9.28 4.01
N MET A 138 -15.87 7.97 4.06
CA MET A 138 -16.67 7.24 3.08
C MET A 138 -17.99 6.93 3.74
N ALA A 139 -19.06 7.65 3.34
CA ALA A 139 -20.33 7.62 4.06
C ALA A 139 -20.07 8.03 5.52
N ASP A 140 -20.13 7.09 6.45
CA ASP A 140 -19.83 7.36 7.86
C ASP A 140 -18.61 6.59 8.36
N GLU A 141 -17.79 6.07 7.45
CA GLU A 141 -16.59 5.33 7.81
C GLU A 141 -15.36 6.19 7.59
N GLU A 142 -14.60 6.42 8.63
CA GLU A 142 -13.47 7.35 8.61
C GLU A 142 -12.14 6.63 8.45
N PHE A 143 -11.29 7.16 7.58
CA PHE A 143 -9.94 6.66 7.33
C PHE A 143 -8.95 7.81 7.35
N GLU A 144 -7.71 7.49 7.66
CA GLU A 144 -6.61 8.45 7.55
C GLU A 144 -5.63 7.94 6.49
N PHE A 145 -5.19 8.85 5.61
CA PHE A 145 -4.22 8.50 4.56
C PHE A 145 -2.81 8.76 5.05
N SER A 146 -1.88 7.85 4.70
CA SER A 146 -0.47 7.97 5.05
C SER A 146 0.38 7.44 3.92
N LYS A 147 1.48 8.15 3.62
CA LYS A 147 2.45 7.64 2.67
C LYS A 147 3.87 8.09 3.03
#